data_27660e7a2a3f8d9922933ff32ac648b1
#
_entry.id   27660e7a2a3f8d9922933ff32ac648b1
#
_cell.length_a   1.000
_cell.length_b   1.000
_cell.length_c   1.000
_cell.angle_alpha   90.00
_cell.angle_beta   90.00
_cell.angle_gamma   90.00
#
_symmetry.space_group_name_H-M   'P 1'
#
loop_
_entity.id
_entity.type
_entity.pdbx_description
1 polymer ?
#
loop_
_entity_poly.entity_id
_entity_poly.type
_entity_poly.pdbx_seq_one_letter_code
_entity_poly.pdbx_strand_id
1 'polypeptide(L)'
;MLKYIINFYRVSMPRPCNGESLSKQKKRLKHLQWSTFLAATFGYGLYYVCRLSLNVMKKPIVDEGIFSETELGIIGSVLFFTYAIGKFANGFLADRSNINRFMTTGLLVTALVNLCLGFTNSFILFAILWGISGWFQSMGAASCVVGISRWFSDKERGSFYGFWSASHNIGEALTFIIVASVVSVLGWRYGFLGAGLVGLIGALIIWHFLHDTPQSEGLPAVNQPREKKEMNAAEAADYNKAQKQVLLMPAIWILALSSAFMYISRYAVNSWGVFYLEAEKGYTTLDASFIISINSVCGIVGTVFSGFISDKLFGGRRNVPALIFGLMNVAALCLFLLVPDTHTWVDVTAMILFGTSIGVLLCFLGGLMAVDIAPRNASGAALGVVGVASYIGAGLQDVMSGVLIEGNKTVVNGADVYDFTYINWFWIGAAVLSVLLALLVWNARNEEIE
;
A
#
# COMPACT_ATOMS: atom_id res chain seq x y z
N MET A 1 -1.59 25.04 22.79
CA MET A 1 -0.99 24.21 21.73
C MET A 1 -2.04 23.35 20.99
N LEU A 2 -2.81 22.50 21.65
CA LEU A 2 -3.82 21.63 21.01
C LEU A 2 -4.83 22.39 20.13
N LYS A 3 -5.36 23.53 20.58
CA LYS A 3 -6.29 24.36 19.81
C LYS A 3 -5.69 24.89 18.50
N TYR A 4 -4.39 25.22 18.48
CA TYR A 4 -3.70 25.65 17.25
C TYR A 4 -3.54 24.50 16.26
N ILE A 5 -3.20 23.29 16.74
CA ILE A 5 -3.09 22.08 15.90
C ILE A 5 -4.44 21.75 15.27
N ILE A 6 -5.52 21.74 16.07
CA ILE A 6 -6.88 21.50 15.58
C ILE A 6 -7.29 22.53 14.52
N ASN A 7 -7.00 23.80 14.76
CA ASN A 7 -7.31 24.87 13.80
C ASN A 7 -6.47 24.77 12.52
N PHE A 8 -5.21 24.33 12.63
CA PHE A 8 -4.35 24.12 11.46
C PHE A 8 -4.91 23.02 10.54
N TYR A 9 -5.39 21.91 11.10
CA TYR A 9 -5.94 20.81 10.30
C TYR A 9 -7.41 20.98 9.95
N ARG A 10 -8.11 21.97 10.45
CA ARG A 10 -9.53 22.17 10.15
C ARG A 10 -9.76 22.36 8.65
N VAL A 11 -10.86 21.76 8.15
CA VAL A 11 -11.33 21.95 6.76
C VAL A 11 -11.43 23.44 6.47
N SER A 12 -10.97 23.85 5.30
CA SER A 12 -10.94 25.25 4.88
C SER A 12 -12.34 25.87 4.81
N MET A 13 -12.50 27.08 5.31
CA MET A 13 -13.78 27.78 5.23
C MET A 13 -14.15 28.10 3.78
N PRO A 14 -15.44 27.97 3.42
CA PRO A 14 -15.93 28.40 2.11
C PRO A 14 -15.62 29.88 1.87
N ARG A 15 -15.20 30.20 0.64
CA ARG A 15 -15.06 31.59 0.17
C ARG A 15 -16.32 31.96 -0.63
N PRO A 16 -16.74 33.23 -0.62
CA PRO A 16 -17.84 33.67 -1.47
C PRO A 16 -17.47 33.41 -2.96
N CYS A 17 -18.47 33.00 -3.74
CA CYS A 17 -18.30 32.86 -5.18
C CYS A 17 -18.01 34.25 -5.76
N ASN A 18 -16.83 34.42 -6.35
CA ASN A 18 -16.52 35.62 -7.10
C ASN A 18 -17.47 35.68 -8.29
N GLY A 19 -18.21 36.77 -8.52
CA GLY A 19 -19.23 36.89 -9.58
C GLY A 19 -18.77 36.57 -11.02
N GLU A 20 -17.97 35.52 -11.16
CA GLU A 20 -17.46 34.99 -12.43
C GLU A 20 -18.61 34.34 -13.25
N SER A 21 -18.55 34.47 -14.56
CA SER A 21 -19.51 33.78 -15.44
C SER A 21 -19.44 32.26 -15.25
N LEU A 22 -20.57 31.57 -15.41
CA LEU A 22 -20.67 30.10 -15.27
C LEU A 22 -19.63 29.35 -16.11
N SER A 23 -19.32 29.86 -17.32
CA SER A 23 -18.31 29.28 -18.18
C SER A 23 -16.90 29.34 -17.57
N LYS A 24 -16.53 30.47 -16.98
CA LYS A 24 -15.24 30.64 -16.27
C LYS A 24 -15.16 29.75 -15.04
N GLN A 25 -16.23 29.67 -14.25
CA GLN A 25 -16.30 28.80 -13.07
C GLN A 25 -16.11 27.32 -13.44
N LYS A 26 -16.76 26.83 -14.51
CA LYS A 26 -16.59 25.45 -15.00
C LYS A 26 -15.16 25.18 -15.45
N LYS A 27 -14.52 26.10 -16.19
CA LYS A 27 -13.14 25.94 -16.63
C LYS A 27 -12.18 25.90 -15.45
N ARG A 28 -12.36 26.79 -14.47
CA ARG A 28 -11.57 26.84 -13.24
C ARG A 28 -11.75 25.59 -12.37
N LEU A 29 -12.99 25.10 -12.21
CA LEU A 29 -13.29 23.87 -11.51
C LEU A 29 -12.52 22.70 -12.14
N LYS A 30 -12.61 22.54 -13.45
CA LYS A 30 -11.92 21.46 -14.16
C LYS A 30 -10.40 21.55 -14.00
N HIS A 31 -9.82 22.74 -14.05
CA HIS A 31 -8.40 22.93 -13.82
C HIS A 31 -7.98 22.52 -12.41
N LEU A 32 -8.71 22.94 -11.38
CA LEU A 32 -8.42 22.61 -9.98
C LEU A 32 -8.69 21.12 -9.66
N GLN A 33 -9.67 20.50 -10.30
CA GLN A 33 -9.90 19.04 -10.22
C GLN A 33 -8.67 18.28 -10.69
N TRP A 34 -8.13 18.63 -11.87
CA TRP A 34 -6.94 17.98 -12.40
C TRP A 34 -5.69 18.29 -11.58
N SER A 35 -5.51 19.52 -11.12
CA SER A 35 -4.41 19.91 -10.23
C SER A 35 -4.43 19.06 -8.95
N THR A 36 -5.58 19.00 -8.30
CA THR A 36 -5.78 18.22 -7.07
C THR A 36 -5.57 16.72 -7.30
N PHE A 37 -6.13 16.18 -8.38
CA PHE A 37 -6.02 14.77 -8.70
C PHE A 37 -4.57 14.35 -9.00
N LEU A 38 -3.88 15.12 -9.83
CA LEU A 38 -2.48 14.84 -10.17
C LEU A 38 -1.57 15.00 -8.95
N ALA A 39 -1.76 16.06 -8.15
CA ALA A 39 -0.99 16.24 -6.92
C ALA A 39 -1.22 15.11 -5.91
N ALA A 40 -2.45 14.64 -5.74
CA ALA A 40 -2.76 13.49 -4.91
C ALA A 40 -2.13 12.19 -5.44
N THR A 41 -2.22 11.95 -6.75
CA THR A 41 -1.72 10.73 -7.39
C THR A 41 -0.19 10.66 -7.36
N PHE A 42 0.50 11.69 -7.84
CA PHE A 42 1.96 11.75 -7.81
C PHE A 42 2.49 11.84 -6.38
N GLY A 43 1.87 12.68 -5.54
CA GLY A 43 2.24 12.79 -4.13
C GLY A 43 2.15 11.45 -3.40
N TYR A 44 1.09 10.67 -3.64
CA TYR A 44 0.96 9.34 -3.06
C TYR A 44 2.01 8.35 -3.59
N GLY A 45 2.37 8.42 -4.86
CA GLY A 45 3.51 7.68 -5.40
C GLY A 45 4.82 8.01 -4.66
N LEU A 46 5.07 9.28 -4.35
CA LEU A 46 6.27 9.71 -3.62
C LEU A 46 6.27 9.29 -2.14
N TYR A 47 5.11 9.06 -1.53
CA TYR A 47 5.04 8.36 -0.23
C TYR A 47 5.66 6.97 -0.30
N TYR A 48 5.46 6.24 -1.41
CA TYR A 48 6.03 4.91 -1.58
C TYR A 48 7.55 4.93 -1.72
N VAL A 49 8.13 5.97 -2.32
CA VAL A 49 9.60 6.13 -2.38
C VAL A 49 10.20 6.18 -0.97
N CYS A 50 9.59 6.93 -0.07
CA CYS A 50 10.02 6.98 1.33
C CYS A 50 9.70 5.69 2.11
N ARG A 51 8.64 4.97 1.75
CA ARG A 51 8.17 3.77 2.45
C ARG A 51 9.01 2.54 2.16
N LEU A 52 9.43 2.38 0.93
CA LEU A 52 10.12 1.17 0.46
C LEU A 52 11.63 1.35 0.37
N SER A 53 12.16 2.51 0.74
CA SER A 53 13.59 2.82 0.70
C SER A 53 14.42 1.76 1.44
N LEU A 54 14.00 1.34 2.64
CA LEU A 54 14.68 0.31 3.43
C LEU A 54 14.83 -1.03 2.67
N ASN A 55 13.86 -1.38 1.82
CA ASN A 55 13.86 -2.68 1.14
C ASN A 55 15.01 -2.84 0.15
N VAL A 56 15.47 -1.73 -0.43
CA VAL A 56 16.65 -1.69 -1.32
C VAL A 56 17.96 -1.73 -0.53
N MET A 57 17.93 -1.28 0.72
CA MET A 57 19.15 -1.06 1.51
C MET A 57 19.46 -2.17 2.51
N LYS A 58 18.58 -3.18 2.64
CA LYS A 58 18.74 -4.26 3.63
C LYS A 58 20.08 -4.97 3.48
N LYS A 59 20.42 -5.45 2.29
CA LYS A 59 21.68 -6.18 2.06
C LYS A 59 22.91 -5.31 2.32
N PRO A 60 23.05 -4.09 1.75
CA PRO A 60 24.17 -3.20 2.06
C PRO A 60 24.33 -2.88 3.58
N ILE A 61 23.22 -2.76 4.32
CA ILE A 61 23.26 -2.51 5.77
C ILE A 61 23.81 -3.72 6.53
N VAL A 62 23.41 -4.93 6.13
CA VAL A 62 23.92 -6.19 6.70
C VAL A 62 25.39 -6.36 6.39
N ASP A 63 25.79 -6.13 5.14
CA ASP A 63 27.20 -6.28 4.69
C ASP A 63 28.16 -5.34 5.42
N GLU A 64 27.69 -4.16 5.82
CA GLU A 64 28.44 -3.24 6.69
C GLU A 64 28.39 -3.62 8.20
N GLY A 65 27.66 -4.68 8.57
CA GLY A 65 27.51 -5.13 9.95
C GLY A 65 26.78 -4.13 10.86
N ILE A 66 25.92 -3.27 10.30
CA ILE A 66 25.18 -2.25 11.08
C ILE A 66 24.01 -2.87 11.81
N PHE A 67 23.21 -3.68 11.10
CA PHE A 67 22.06 -4.42 11.65
C PHE A 67 22.07 -5.85 11.14
N SER A 68 21.58 -6.79 11.95
CA SER A 68 21.30 -8.16 11.50
C SER A 68 20.02 -8.23 10.67
N GLU A 69 19.81 -9.35 9.99
CA GLU A 69 18.63 -9.62 9.21
C GLU A 69 17.38 -9.63 10.09
N THR A 70 17.46 -10.18 11.29
CA THR A 70 16.36 -10.16 12.29
C THR A 70 16.04 -8.74 12.74
N GLU A 71 17.05 -7.93 13.02
CA GLU A 71 16.84 -6.52 13.38
C GLU A 71 16.16 -5.75 12.26
N LEU A 72 16.55 -5.96 11.01
CA LEU A 72 15.90 -5.36 9.82
C LEU A 72 14.47 -5.85 9.63
N GLY A 73 14.20 -7.12 9.92
CA GLY A 73 12.86 -7.68 9.92
C GLY A 73 11.96 -7.02 10.97
N ILE A 74 12.47 -6.83 12.20
CA ILE A 74 11.75 -6.13 13.27
C ILE A 74 11.50 -4.67 12.88
N ILE A 75 12.51 -3.95 12.40
CA ILE A 75 12.36 -2.57 11.94
C ILE A 75 11.25 -2.47 10.87
N GLY A 76 11.29 -3.32 9.85
CA GLY A 76 10.28 -3.34 8.79
C GLY A 76 8.88 -3.59 9.32
N SER A 77 8.74 -4.53 10.27
CA SER A 77 7.45 -4.89 10.88
C SER A 77 6.81 -3.73 11.65
N VAL A 78 7.61 -2.94 12.36
CA VAL A 78 7.13 -1.78 13.13
C VAL A 78 6.39 -0.79 12.22
N LEU A 79 6.88 -0.56 11.01
CA LEU A 79 6.18 0.29 10.04
C LEU A 79 4.79 -0.28 9.69
N PHE A 80 4.68 -1.58 9.44
CA PHE A 80 3.41 -2.20 9.07
C PHE A 80 2.38 -2.13 10.19
N PHE A 81 2.79 -2.40 11.45
CA PHE A 81 1.89 -2.33 12.59
C PHE A 81 1.44 -0.89 12.89
N THR A 82 2.36 0.07 12.87
CA THR A 82 2.01 1.48 13.10
C THR A 82 1.17 2.04 11.94
N TYR A 83 1.43 1.60 10.71
CA TYR A 83 0.60 1.94 9.55
C TYR A 83 -0.82 1.36 9.67
N ALA A 84 -0.98 0.12 10.14
CA ALA A 84 -2.30 -0.49 10.34
C ALA A 84 -3.13 0.31 11.33
N ILE A 85 -2.56 0.66 12.49
CA ILE A 85 -3.21 1.50 13.51
C ILE A 85 -3.49 2.90 12.95
N GLY A 86 -2.48 3.49 12.30
CA GLY A 86 -2.60 4.81 11.68
C GLY A 86 -3.68 4.86 10.60
N LYS A 87 -3.82 3.83 9.77
CA LYS A 87 -4.83 3.74 8.72
C LYS A 87 -6.25 3.82 9.29
N PHE A 88 -6.49 3.19 10.44
CA PHE A 88 -7.75 3.28 11.14
C PHE A 88 -7.98 4.71 11.68
N ALA A 89 -7.07 5.24 12.47
CA ALA A 89 -7.21 6.56 13.10
C ALA A 89 -7.23 7.70 12.07
N ASN A 90 -6.30 7.70 11.13
CA ASN A 90 -6.18 8.74 10.11
C ASN A 90 -7.31 8.72 9.07
N GLY A 91 -7.99 7.58 8.88
CA GLY A 91 -9.21 7.52 8.10
C GLY A 91 -10.29 8.46 8.66
N PHE A 92 -10.56 8.40 9.96
CA PHE A 92 -11.52 9.30 10.62
C PHE A 92 -11.04 10.75 10.69
N LEU A 93 -9.74 10.95 10.88
CA LEU A 93 -9.17 12.29 10.97
C LEU A 93 -9.20 13.01 9.61
N ALA A 94 -8.95 12.31 8.51
CA ALA A 94 -8.94 12.89 7.17
C ALA A 94 -10.31 13.48 6.77
N ASP A 95 -11.42 12.83 7.13
CA ASP A 95 -12.76 13.33 6.83
C ASP A 95 -13.04 14.73 7.40
N ARG A 96 -12.40 15.04 8.54
CA ARG A 96 -12.57 16.29 9.29
C ARG A 96 -11.43 17.26 9.08
N SER A 97 -10.44 16.89 8.24
CA SER A 97 -9.21 17.64 8.05
C SER A 97 -9.16 18.35 6.69
N ASN A 98 -8.35 19.39 6.64
CA ASN A 98 -7.86 19.95 5.40
C ASN A 98 -6.91 18.95 4.76
N ILE A 99 -7.30 18.37 3.63
CA ILE A 99 -6.55 17.27 2.99
C ILE A 99 -5.18 17.70 2.50
N ASN A 100 -5.02 18.96 2.07
CA ASN A 100 -3.71 19.49 1.67
C ASN A 100 -2.74 19.43 2.85
N ARG A 101 -3.10 20.08 3.96
CA ARG A 101 -2.24 20.15 5.15
C ARG A 101 -1.98 18.78 5.76
N PHE A 102 -3.02 17.92 5.77
CA PHE A 102 -2.95 16.58 6.34
C PHE A 102 -2.00 15.70 5.53
N MET A 103 -2.16 15.64 4.21
CA MET A 103 -1.32 14.87 3.31
C MET A 103 0.12 15.41 3.28
N THR A 104 0.28 16.73 3.19
CA THR A 104 1.61 17.37 3.20
C THR A 104 2.38 17.05 4.48
N THR A 105 1.73 17.14 5.65
CA THR A 105 2.38 16.80 6.93
C THR A 105 2.82 15.35 6.97
N GLY A 106 1.97 14.43 6.49
CA GLY A 106 2.31 13.01 6.44
C GLY A 106 3.57 12.76 5.62
N LEU A 107 3.66 13.32 4.41
CA LEU A 107 4.85 13.15 3.57
C LEU A 107 6.07 13.89 4.10
N LEU A 108 5.89 15.11 4.62
CA LEU A 108 6.97 15.88 5.20
C LEU A 108 7.65 15.15 6.37
N VAL A 109 6.86 14.65 7.33
CA VAL A 109 7.41 13.90 8.47
C VAL A 109 8.10 12.63 8.00
N THR A 110 7.50 11.90 7.07
CA THR A 110 8.10 10.69 6.50
C THR A 110 9.42 10.99 5.78
N ALA A 111 9.49 12.09 5.04
CA ALA A 111 10.70 12.53 4.37
C ALA A 111 11.81 12.90 5.39
N LEU A 112 11.46 13.66 6.43
CA LEU A 112 12.39 14.00 7.52
C LEU A 112 12.90 12.75 8.24
N VAL A 113 12.03 11.78 8.49
CA VAL A 113 12.45 10.49 9.05
C VAL A 113 13.48 9.82 8.16
N ASN A 114 13.23 9.72 6.84
CA ASN A 114 14.21 9.14 5.92
C ASN A 114 15.56 9.88 5.98
N LEU A 115 15.57 11.21 6.02
CA LEU A 115 16.80 11.97 6.19
C LEU A 115 17.53 11.60 7.50
N CYS A 116 16.81 11.49 8.62
CA CYS A 116 17.41 11.12 9.91
C CYS A 116 18.00 9.70 9.91
N LEU A 117 17.36 8.75 9.21
CA LEU A 117 17.81 7.37 9.15
C LEU A 117 19.18 7.20 8.49
N GLY A 118 19.54 8.07 7.54
CA GLY A 118 20.87 8.08 6.94
C GLY A 118 22.02 8.37 7.91
N PHE A 119 21.71 8.90 9.10
CA PHE A 119 22.71 9.31 10.09
C PHE A 119 22.75 8.47 11.36
N THR A 120 21.89 7.45 11.53
CA THR A 120 21.84 6.63 12.74
C THR A 120 22.25 5.20 12.50
N ASN A 121 22.95 4.62 13.50
CA ASN A 121 23.29 3.19 13.59
C ASN A 121 22.61 2.54 14.80
N SER A 122 21.76 3.26 15.52
CA SER A 122 21.06 2.70 16.68
C SER A 122 19.80 1.96 16.21
N PHE A 123 19.72 0.67 16.48
CA PHE A 123 18.55 -0.17 16.19
C PHE A 123 17.27 0.41 16.80
N ILE A 124 17.30 0.79 18.08
CA ILE A 124 16.13 1.33 18.78
C ILE A 124 15.65 2.64 18.13
N LEU A 125 16.58 3.57 17.85
CA LEU A 125 16.23 4.83 17.22
C LEU A 125 15.70 4.63 15.80
N PHE A 126 16.31 3.71 15.05
CA PHE A 126 15.88 3.37 13.69
C PHE A 126 14.46 2.79 13.70
N ALA A 127 14.15 1.84 14.59
CA ALA A 127 12.83 1.25 14.75
C ALA A 127 11.77 2.29 15.16
N ILE A 128 12.08 3.19 16.09
CA ILE A 128 11.18 4.27 16.51
C ILE A 128 10.89 5.22 15.33
N LEU A 129 11.92 5.67 14.63
CA LEU A 129 11.78 6.56 13.48
C LEU A 129 10.96 5.88 12.36
N TRP A 130 11.24 4.61 12.07
CA TRP A 130 10.50 3.85 11.06
C TRP A 130 9.04 3.62 11.45
N GLY A 131 8.77 3.43 12.74
CA GLY A 131 7.41 3.36 13.29
C GLY A 131 6.66 4.70 13.17
N ILE A 132 7.33 5.82 13.45
CA ILE A 132 6.77 7.17 13.22
C ILE A 132 6.43 7.32 11.73
N SER A 133 7.34 6.91 10.84
CA SER A 133 7.07 6.91 9.40
C SER A 133 5.79 6.14 9.06
N GLY A 134 5.59 4.94 9.63
CA GLY A 134 4.41 4.12 9.39
C GLY A 134 3.09 4.84 9.73
N TRP A 135 3.04 5.50 10.89
CA TRP A 135 1.87 6.30 11.27
C TRP A 135 1.58 7.43 10.27
N PHE A 136 2.60 8.25 9.95
CA PHE A 136 2.44 9.39 9.05
C PHE A 136 2.21 8.97 7.59
N GLN A 137 2.72 7.84 7.16
CA GLN A 137 2.45 7.22 5.86
C GLN A 137 0.96 6.95 5.62
N SER A 138 0.21 6.59 6.66
CA SER A 138 -1.20 6.27 6.55
C SER A 138 -2.09 7.50 6.26
N MET A 139 -1.58 8.72 6.50
CA MET A 139 -2.28 9.97 6.17
C MET A 139 -2.44 10.18 4.66
N GLY A 140 -1.54 9.62 3.85
CA GLY A 140 -1.54 9.79 2.40
C GLY A 140 -2.80 9.23 1.72
N ALA A 141 -3.05 7.93 1.89
CA ALA A 141 -4.20 7.25 1.27
C ALA A 141 -5.55 7.86 1.71
N ALA A 142 -5.70 8.13 3.01
CA ALA A 142 -6.92 8.71 3.56
C ALA A 142 -7.23 10.08 2.91
N SER A 143 -6.22 10.95 2.80
CA SER A 143 -6.35 12.27 2.15
C SER A 143 -6.75 12.17 0.68
N CYS A 144 -6.16 11.23 -0.07
CA CYS A 144 -6.48 11.04 -1.49
C CYS A 144 -7.93 10.62 -1.70
N VAL A 145 -8.40 9.63 -0.91
CA VAL A 145 -9.78 9.13 -1.01
C VAL A 145 -10.78 10.24 -0.67
N VAL A 146 -10.53 10.97 0.41
CA VAL A 146 -11.37 12.12 0.79
C VAL A 146 -11.31 13.22 -0.27
N GLY A 147 -10.14 13.51 -0.82
CA GLY A 147 -9.96 14.48 -1.91
C GLY A 147 -10.77 14.13 -3.14
N ILE A 148 -10.67 12.88 -3.61
CA ILE A 148 -11.47 12.41 -4.75
C ILE A 148 -12.97 12.55 -4.47
N SER A 149 -13.42 12.26 -3.25
CA SER A 149 -14.84 12.38 -2.89
C SER A 149 -15.33 13.83 -2.84
N ARG A 150 -14.47 14.80 -2.52
CA ARG A 150 -14.81 16.25 -2.46
C ARG A 150 -14.80 16.92 -3.83
N TRP A 151 -13.91 16.48 -4.73
CA TRP A 151 -13.63 17.14 -6.00
C TRP A 151 -14.34 16.53 -7.20
N PHE A 152 -14.79 15.26 -7.12
CA PHE A 152 -15.41 14.54 -8.23
C PHE A 152 -16.84 14.12 -7.90
N SER A 153 -17.70 14.12 -8.94
CA SER A 153 -19.08 13.67 -8.81
C SER A 153 -19.16 12.17 -8.47
N ASP A 154 -20.27 11.74 -7.89
CA ASP A 154 -20.51 10.33 -7.57
C ASP A 154 -20.40 9.41 -8.79
N LYS A 155 -20.69 9.94 -10.00
CA LYS A 155 -20.59 9.20 -11.27
C LYS A 155 -19.14 9.03 -11.73
N GLU A 156 -18.25 10.00 -11.47
CA GLU A 156 -16.87 10.03 -11.95
C GLU A 156 -15.89 9.44 -10.91
N ARG A 157 -16.25 9.50 -9.64
CA ARG A 157 -15.40 9.13 -8.51
C ARG A 157 -14.78 7.74 -8.63
N GLY A 158 -15.55 6.76 -9.12
CA GLY A 158 -15.05 5.40 -9.31
C GLY A 158 -13.89 5.32 -10.30
N SER A 159 -13.99 6.01 -11.43
CA SER A 159 -12.92 6.05 -12.44
C SER A 159 -11.67 6.74 -11.92
N PHE A 160 -11.81 7.90 -11.27
CA PHE A 160 -10.66 8.61 -10.68
C PHE A 160 -10.01 7.82 -9.54
N TYR A 161 -10.78 7.12 -8.71
CA TYR A 161 -10.27 6.21 -7.70
C TYR A 161 -9.46 5.06 -8.33
N GLY A 162 -9.96 4.47 -9.40
CA GLY A 162 -9.26 3.42 -10.15
C GLY A 162 -7.90 3.89 -10.69
N PHE A 163 -7.85 5.07 -11.33
CA PHE A 163 -6.59 5.66 -11.81
C PHE A 163 -5.64 6.01 -10.65
N TRP A 164 -6.16 6.61 -9.58
CA TRP A 164 -5.35 6.90 -8.40
C TRP A 164 -4.77 5.63 -7.77
N SER A 165 -5.53 4.54 -7.75
CA SER A 165 -5.07 3.28 -7.15
C SER A 165 -3.81 2.71 -7.81
N ALA A 166 -3.53 3.04 -9.08
CA ALA A 166 -2.28 2.67 -9.75
C ALA A 166 -1.04 3.42 -9.21
N SER A 167 -1.23 4.52 -8.51
CA SER A 167 -0.12 5.37 -8.03
C SER A 167 0.83 4.67 -7.06
N HIS A 168 0.32 3.72 -6.27
CA HIS A 168 1.18 2.95 -5.36
C HIS A 168 2.16 2.06 -6.13
N ASN A 169 1.73 1.38 -7.18
CA ASN A 169 2.60 0.55 -8.00
C ASN A 169 3.65 1.40 -8.75
N ILE A 170 3.25 2.59 -9.23
CA ILE A 170 4.19 3.54 -9.84
C ILE A 170 5.24 3.97 -8.80
N GLY A 171 4.81 4.30 -7.59
CA GLY A 171 5.71 4.67 -6.50
C GLY A 171 6.65 3.53 -6.08
N GLU A 172 6.16 2.28 -6.03
CA GLU A 172 6.98 1.09 -5.79
C GLU A 172 8.06 0.94 -6.88
N ALA A 173 7.69 0.99 -8.15
CA ALA A 173 8.65 0.88 -9.25
C ALA A 173 9.70 1.99 -9.22
N LEU A 174 9.27 3.23 -9.00
CA LEU A 174 10.17 4.38 -8.87
C LEU A 174 11.15 4.23 -7.71
N THR A 175 10.72 3.65 -6.58
CA THR A 175 11.58 3.41 -5.43
C THR A 175 12.72 2.48 -5.80
N PHE A 176 12.42 1.32 -6.37
CA PHE A 176 13.42 0.34 -6.74
C PHE A 176 14.41 0.87 -7.78
N ILE A 177 13.99 1.80 -8.64
CA ILE A 177 14.90 2.40 -9.64
C ILE A 177 15.70 3.56 -9.02
N ILE A 178 15.04 4.55 -8.44
CA ILE A 178 15.69 5.80 -7.95
C ILE A 178 16.60 5.50 -6.77
N VAL A 179 16.09 4.79 -5.75
CA VAL A 179 16.86 4.52 -4.53
C VAL A 179 18.02 3.59 -4.85
N ALA A 180 17.83 2.54 -5.65
CA ALA A 180 18.90 1.63 -6.03
C ALA A 180 20.01 2.34 -6.83
N SER A 181 19.66 3.26 -7.74
CA SER A 181 20.65 4.06 -8.48
C SER A 181 21.51 4.92 -7.55
N VAL A 182 20.92 5.47 -6.49
CA VAL A 182 21.69 6.23 -5.49
C VAL A 182 22.54 5.30 -4.63
N VAL A 183 21.98 4.19 -4.18
CA VAL A 183 22.67 3.21 -3.32
C VAL A 183 23.87 2.60 -4.03
N SER A 184 23.73 2.23 -5.30
CA SER A 184 24.81 1.60 -6.09
C SER A 184 26.05 2.49 -6.28
N VAL A 185 25.88 3.82 -6.23
CA VAL A 185 27.00 4.77 -6.43
C VAL A 185 27.49 5.36 -5.12
N LEU A 186 26.58 5.69 -4.19
CA LEU A 186 26.90 6.47 -3.00
C LEU A 186 26.72 5.70 -1.67
N GLY A 187 26.17 4.48 -1.74
CA GLY A 187 25.88 3.64 -0.58
C GLY A 187 24.51 3.92 0.08
N TRP A 188 24.15 3.06 1.02
CA TRP A 188 22.80 3.00 1.61
C TRP A 188 22.39 4.27 2.39
N ARG A 189 23.34 4.97 3.01
CA ARG A 189 23.05 6.22 3.73
C ARG A 189 22.48 7.28 2.80
N TYR A 190 23.09 7.42 1.64
CA TYR A 190 22.62 8.34 0.60
C TYR A 190 21.32 7.86 -0.05
N GLY A 191 21.03 6.55 -0.03
CA GLY A 191 19.73 6.01 -0.41
C GLY A 191 18.60 6.59 0.44
N PHE A 192 18.76 6.65 1.78
CA PHE A 192 17.79 7.31 2.67
C PHE A 192 17.73 8.82 2.45
N LEU A 193 18.87 9.47 2.28
CA LEU A 193 18.91 10.91 1.99
C LEU A 193 18.20 11.23 0.67
N GLY A 194 18.45 10.43 -0.38
CA GLY A 194 17.77 10.56 -1.67
C GLY A 194 16.26 10.39 -1.57
N ALA A 195 15.80 9.33 -0.89
CA ALA A 195 14.38 9.11 -0.63
C ALA A 195 13.74 10.26 0.16
N GLY A 196 14.44 10.76 1.18
CA GLY A 196 14.01 11.92 1.96
C GLY A 196 13.90 13.20 1.13
N LEU A 197 14.88 13.49 0.27
CA LEU A 197 14.84 14.65 -0.63
C LEU A 197 13.68 14.57 -1.63
N VAL A 198 13.45 13.39 -2.22
CA VAL A 198 12.31 13.14 -3.10
C VAL A 198 11.00 13.35 -2.34
N GLY A 199 10.91 12.88 -1.09
CA GLY A 199 9.75 13.11 -0.23
C GLY A 199 9.52 14.59 0.10
N LEU A 200 10.58 15.38 0.35
CA LEU A 200 10.47 16.84 0.57
C LEU A 200 9.94 17.56 -0.68
N ILE A 201 10.46 17.22 -1.85
CA ILE A 201 9.95 17.76 -3.13
C ILE A 201 8.47 17.41 -3.30
N GLY A 202 8.12 16.15 -3.01
CA GLY A 202 6.72 15.70 -3.03
C GLY A 202 5.82 16.47 -2.07
N ALA A 203 6.28 16.74 -0.86
CA ALA A 203 5.53 17.54 0.11
C ALA A 203 5.29 18.97 -0.38
N LEU A 204 6.27 19.60 -1.04
CA LEU A 204 6.12 20.91 -1.66
C LEU A 204 5.13 20.89 -2.83
N ILE A 205 5.16 19.85 -3.66
CA ILE A 205 4.19 19.67 -4.75
C ILE A 205 2.77 19.54 -4.19
N ILE A 206 2.58 18.68 -3.19
CA ILE A 206 1.27 18.53 -2.54
C ILE A 206 0.81 19.88 -1.94
N TRP A 207 1.67 20.54 -1.19
CA TRP A 207 1.35 21.83 -0.56
C TRP A 207 0.87 22.89 -1.56
N HIS A 208 1.46 22.92 -2.74
CA HIS A 208 1.16 23.94 -3.73
C HIS A 208 -0.04 23.59 -4.64
N PHE A 209 -0.18 22.32 -5.04
CA PHE A 209 -1.13 21.91 -6.08
C PHE A 209 -2.35 21.13 -5.57
N LEU A 210 -2.33 20.61 -4.34
CA LEU A 210 -3.47 19.94 -3.75
C LEU A 210 -4.41 20.95 -3.11
N HIS A 211 -5.67 20.99 -3.53
CA HIS A 211 -6.67 21.90 -2.98
C HIS A 211 -7.64 21.15 -2.07
N ASP A 212 -8.09 21.77 -0.97
CA ASP A 212 -8.90 21.10 0.05
C ASP A 212 -10.33 20.82 -0.43
N THR A 213 -11.06 21.88 -0.78
CA THR A 213 -12.46 21.76 -1.24
C THR A 213 -12.74 22.77 -2.35
N PRO A 214 -13.68 22.50 -3.27
CA PRO A 214 -14.13 23.49 -4.24
C PRO A 214 -14.63 24.79 -3.60
N GLN A 215 -15.33 24.68 -2.45
CA GLN A 215 -15.88 25.83 -1.74
C GLN A 215 -14.79 26.75 -1.16
N SER A 216 -13.66 26.18 -0.71
CA SER A 216 -12.53 27.00 -0.23
C SER A 216 -11.87 27.81 -1.35
N GLU A 217 -12.11 27.42 -2.59
CA GLU A 217 -11.65 28.13 -3.80
C GLU A 217 -12.74 29.06 -4.40
N GLY A 218 -13.85 29.27 -3.68
CA GLY A 218 -14.96 30.11 -4.16
C GLY A 218 -15.76 29.46 -5.31
N LEU A 219 -15.79 28.15 -5.39
CA LEU A 219 -16.55 27.38 -6.36
C LEU A 219 -17.72 26.65 -5.69
N PRO A 220 -18.80 26.33 -6.43
CA PRO A 220 -19.89 25.56 -5.88
C PRO A 220 -19.44 24.15 -5.51
N ALA A 221 -20.12 23.52 -4.57
CA ALA A 221 -19.94 22.12 -4.25
C ALA A 221 -20.23 21.24 -5.47
N VAL A 222 -19.36 20.27 -5.75
CA VAL A 222 -19.57 19.32 -6.88
C VAL A 222 -20.68 18.35 -6.56
N ASN A 223 -20.73 17.88 -5.31
CA ASN A 223 -21.79 17.03 -4.79
C ASN A 223 -22.66 17.89 -3.87
N GLN A 224 -23.97 17.78 -3.99
CA GLN A 224 -24.84 18.36 -2.97
C GLN A 224 -24.46 17.76 -1.61
N PRO A 225 -24.45 18.55 -0.53
CA PRO A 225 -24.25 17.99 0.78
C PRO A 225 -25.30 16.86 0.89
N ARG A 226 -24.85 15.61 1.03
CA ARG A 226 -25.78 14.60 1.50
C ARG A 226 -26.28 15.16 2.81
N GLU A 227 -27.56 15.54 2.85
CA GLU A 227 -28.23 15.75 4.12
C GLU A 227 -27.80 14.53 4.95
N LYS A 228 -27.09 14.78 6.04
CA LYS A 228 -26.91 13.74 7.05
C LYS A 228 -28.33 13.43 7.48
N LYS A 229 -28.95 12.48 6.78
CA LYS A 229 -30.16 11.86 7.26
C LYS A 229 -29.77 11.40 8.66
N GLU A 230 -30.22 12.12 9.68
CA GLU A 230 -30.04 11.66 11.04
C GLU A 230 -30.65 10.26 11.04
N MET A 231 -29.77 9.25 11.09
CA MET A 231 -30.24 7.87 11.18
C MET A 231 -31.16 7.84 12.40
N ASN A 232 -32.41 7.51 12.21
CA ASN A 232 -33.29 7.29 13.33
C ASN A 232 -32.70 6.16 14.19
N ALA A 233 -33.12 6.08 15.45
CA ALA A 233 -32.57 5.13 16.41
C ALA A 233 -32.65 3.67 15.91
N ALA A 234 -33.70 3.35 15.12
CA ALA A 234 -33.87 2.03 14.51
C ALA A 234 -32.85 1.74 13.40
N GLU A 235 -32.60 2.71 12.48
CA GLU A 235 -31.60 2.59 11.43
C GLU A 235 -30.19 2.48 12.03
N ALA A 236 -29.88 3.23 13.09
CA ALA A 236 -28.62 3.15 13.81
C ALA A 236 -28.44 1.79 14.51
N ALA A 237 -29.50 1.24 15.10
CA ALA A 237 -29.48 -0.09 15.71
C ALA A 237 -29.26 -1.19 14.66
N ASP A 238 -29.91 -1.09 13.51
CA ASP A 238 -29.75 -2.05 12.41
C ASP A 238 -28.32 -1.99 11.81
N TYR A 239 -27.77 -0.80 11.62
CA TYR A 239 -26.38 -0.61 11.20
C TYR A 239 -25.38 -1.25 12.19
N ASN A 240 -25.55 -1.00 13.48
CA ASN A 240 -24.70 -1.59 14.52
C ASN A 240 -24.84 -3.12 14.59
N LYS A 241 -26.04 -3.64 14.36
CA LYS A 241 -26.31 -5.08 14.30
C LYS A 241 -25.59 -5.71 13.11
N ALA A 242 -25.67 -5.11 11.92
CA ALA A 242 -24.98 -5.58 10.72
C ALA A 242 -23.47 -5.58 10.89
N GLN A 243 -22.88 -4.55 11.50
CA GLN A 243 -21.45 -4.51 11.81
C GLN A 243 -21.01 -5.64 12.77
N LYS A 244 -21.79 -5.87 13.83
CA LYS A 244 -21.53 -6.99 14.74
C LYS A 244 -21.66 -8.35 14.04
N GLN A 245 -22.63 -8.50 13.14
CA GLN A 245 -22.83 -9.70 12.35
C GLN A 245 -21.59 -10.00 11.50
N VAL A 246 -20.99 -9.01 10.82
CA VAL A 246 -19.76 -9.17 10.04
C VAL A 246 -18.63 -9.71 10.90
N LEU A 247 -18.46 -9.20 12.13
CA LEU A 247 -17.42 -9.68 13.05
C LEU A 247 -17.63 -11.13 13.51
N LEU A 248 -18.84 -11.64 13.40
CA LEU A 248 -19.19 -13.02 13.76
C LEU A 248 -19.23 -13.96 12.55
N MET A 249 -19.10 -13.45 11.31
CA MET A 249 -19.16 -14.26 10.10
C MET A 249 -17.85 -15.01 9.88
N PRO A 250 -17.80 -16.36 9.93
CA PRO A 250 -16.59 -17.13 9.70
C PRO A 250 -15.97 -16.87 8.31
N ALA A 251 -16.83 -16.70 7.29
CA ALA A 251 -16.38 -16.42 5.92
C ALA A 251 -15.51 -15.15 5.82
N ILE A 252 -15.81 -14.10 6.57
CA ILE A 252 -15.01 -12.87 6.61
C ILE A 252 -13.64 -13.12 7.25
N TRP A 253 -13.56 -13.91 8.32
CA TRP A 253 -12.29 -14.26 8.96
C TRP A 253 -11.43 -15.18 8.10
N ILE A 254 -12.03 -16.15 7.41
CA ILE A 254 -11.33 -17.01 6.45
C ILE A 254 -10.77 -16.18 5.30
N LEU A 255 -11.58 -15.26 4.74
CA LEU A 255 -11.11 -14.33 3.71
C LEU A 255 -10.02 -13.38 4.23
N ALA A 256 -10.14 -12.91 5.46
CA ALA A 256 -9.12 -12.07 6.11
C ALA A 256 -7.78 -12.81 6.26
N LEU A 257 -7.82 -14.08 6.66
CA LEU A 257 -6.64 -14.94 6.71
C LEU A 257 -6.07 -15.22 5.31
N SER A 258 -6.92 -15.50 4.31
CA SER A 258 -6.49 -15.64 2.92
C SER A 258 -5.75 -14.38 2.43
N SER A 259 -6.31 -13.21 2.71
CA SER A 259 -5.67 -11.94 2.38
C SER A 259 -4.38 -11.70 3.15
N ALA A 260 -4.31 -12.07 4.44
CA ALA A 260 -3.09 -11.98 5.23
C ALA A 260 -1.96 -12.85 4.62
N PHE A 261 -2.25 -14.08 4.24
CA PHE A 261 -1.28 -14.97 3.59
C PHE A 261 -0.87 -14.47 2.19
N MET A 262 -1.78 -13.86 1.44
CA MET A 262 -1.44 -13.19 0.18
C MET A 262 -0.51 -11.99 0.42
N TYR A 263 -0.72 -11.23 1.50
CA TYR A 263 0.18 -10.14 1.89
C TYR A 263 1.55 -10.63 2.34
N ILE A 264 1.63 -11.80 3.01
CA ILE A 264 2.91 -12.46 3.31
C ILE A 264 3.65 -12.72 2.00
N SER A 265 3.00 -13.35 1.02
CA SER A 265 3.58 -13.62 -0.31
C SER A 265 4.01 -12.32 -1.02
N ARG A 266 3.17 -11.29 -1.02
CA ARG A 266 3.47 -10.00 -1.63
C ARG A 266 4.71 -9.34 -1.04
N TYR A 267 4.75 -9.22 0.30
CA TYR A 267 5.85 -8.54 0.97
C TYR A 267 7.10 -9.40 1.10
N ALA A 268 7.02 -10.72 0.92
CA ALA A 268 8.18 -11.56 0.71
C ALA A 268 9.06 -11.00 -0.42
N VAL A 269 8.46 -10.78 -1.58
CA VAL A 269 9.16 -10.22 -2.75
C VAL A 269 9.45 -8.73 -2.58
N ASN A 270 8.47 -7.92 -2.18
CA ASN A 270 8.67 -6.47 -2.12
C ASN A 270 9.61 -6.02 -1.00
N SER A 271 9.71 -6.75 0.10
CA SER A 271 10.55 -6.38 1.25
C SER A 271 11.92 -7.06 1.25
N TRP A 272 11.98 -8.31 0.79
CA TRP A 272 13.20 -9.12 0.85
C TRP A 272 13.68 -9.60 -0.54
N GLY A 273 12.94 -9.34 -1.60
CA GLY A 273 13.29 -9.81 -2.94
C GLY A 273 14.61 -9.26 -3.47
N VAL A 274 14.94 -7.98 -3.19
CA VAL A 274 16.24 -7.40 -3.56
C VAL A 274 17.34 -8.11 -2.78
N PHE A 275 17.20 -8.25 -1.45
CA PHE A 275 18.14 -8.97 -0.61
C PHE A 275 18.37 -10.42 -1.10
N TYR A 276 17.28 -11.13 -1.45
CA TYR A 276 17.35 -12.50 -1.97
C TYR A 276 18.14 -12.59 -3.28
N LEU A 277 17.86 -11.69 -4.23
CA LEU A 277 18.57 -11.65 -5.51
C LEU A 277 20.06 -11.34 -5.35
N GLU A 278 20.41 -10.45 -4.42
CA GLU A 278 21.80 -10.13 -4.13
C GLU A 278 22.52 -11.29 -3.42
N ALA A 279 21.90 -11.85 -2.37
CA ALA A 279 22.52 -12.83 -1.51
C ALA A 279 22.57 -14.24 -2.12
N GLU A 280 21.50 -14.68 -2.80
CA GLU A 280 21.38 -16.04 -3.36
C GLU A 280 21.84 -16.10 -4.81
N LYS A 281 21.44 -15.12 -5.63
CA LYS A 281 21.69 -15.14 -7.07
C LYS A 281 22.86 -14.24 -7.53
N GLY A 282 23.46 -13.49 -6.61
CA GLY A 282 24.66 -12.67 -6.89
C GLY A 282 24.43 -11.47 -7.82
N TYR A 283 23.18 -10.99 -7.94
CA TYR A 283 22.90 -9.75 -8.68
C TYR A 283 23.46 -8.52 -7.97
N THR A 284 23.75 -7.48 -8.72
CA THR A 284 24.02 -6.16 -8.15
C THR A 284 22.75 -5.56 -7.55
N THR A 285 22.86 -4.65 -6.58
CA THR A 285 21.71 -3.93 -5.99
C THR A 285 20.83 -3.28 -7.08
N LEU A 286 21.45 -2.74 -8.11
CA LEU A 286 20.74 -2.10 -9.22
C LEU A 286 19.95 -3.10 -10.06
N ASP A 287 20.60 -4.20 -10.48
CA ASP A 287 19.94 -5.24 -11.30
C ASP A 287 18.84 -5.94 -10.53
N ALA A 288 19.08 -6.30 -9.26
CA ALA A 288 18.09 -6.90 -8.37
C ALA A 288 16.88 -5.98 -8.21
N SER A 289 17.10 -4.69 -7.95
CA SER A 289 16.04 -3.71 -7.81
C SER A 289 15.27 -3.50 -9.12
N PHE A 290 15.96 -3.49 -10.26
CA PHE A 290 15.31 -3.41 -11.57
C PHE A 290 14.38 -4.61 -11.82
N ILE A 291 14.84 -5.83 -11.54
CA ILE A 291 14.02 -7.05 -11.66
C ILE A 291 12.80 -6.96 -10.75
N ILE A 292 12.98 -6.58 -9.48
CA ILE A 292 11.85 -6.41 -8.55
C ILE A 292 10.89 -5.31 -9.00
N SER A 293 11.36 -4.22 -9.61
CA SER A 293 10.49 -3.14 -10.11
C SER A 293 9.47 -3.61 -11.15
N ILE A 294 9.80 -4.65 -11.91
CA ILE A 294 8.93 -5.22 -12.94
C ILE A 294 7.61 -5.74 -12.33
N ASN A 295 7.66 -6.35 -11.14
CA ASN A 295 6.44 -6.80 -10.49
C ASN A 295 5.47 -5.65 -10.21
N SER A 296 5.99 -4.49 -9.81
CA SER A 296 5.17 -3.30 -9.52
C SER A 296 4.54 -2.75 -10.79
N VAL A 297 5.28 -2.68 -11.89
CA VAL A 297 4.75 -2.24 -13.20
C VAL A 297 3.66 -3.19 -13.70
N CYS A 298 3.91 -4.51 -13.64
CA CYS A 298 2.93 -5.53 -14.03
C CYS A 298 1.73 -5.56 -13.08
N GLY A 299 1.91 -5.20 -11.82
CA GLY A 299 0.84 -5.03 -10.84
C GLY A 299 -0.20 -3.99 -11.24
N ILE A 300 0.21 -2.91 -11.96
CA ILE A 300 -0.73 -1.93 -12.52
C ILE A 300 -1.70 -2.62 -13.47
N VAL A 301 -1.17 -3.44 -14.38
CA VAL A 301 -1.98 -4.18 -15.35
C VAL A 301 -2.97 -5.08 -14.62
N GLY A 302 -2.50 -5.89 -13.67
CA GLY A 302 -3.36 -6.76 -12.85
C GLY A 302 -4.47 -5.99 -12.13
N THR A 303 -4.13 -4.89 -11.47
CA THR A 303 -5.08 -4.07 -10.71
C THR A 303 -6.13 -3.41 -11.61
N VAL A 304 -5.72 -2.79 -12.72
CA VAL A 304 -6.62 -2.06 -13.64
C VAL A 304 -7.56 -3.03 -14.35
N PHE A 305 -7.05 -4.16 -14.80
CA PHE A 305 -7.85 -5.13 -15.56
C PHE A 305 -8.65 -6.11 -14.68
N SER A 306 -8.44 -6.15 -13.37
CA SER A 306 -9.13 -7.07 -12.46
C SER A 306 -10.65 -7.01 -12.57
N GLY A 307 -11.23 -5.81 -12.58
CA GLY A 307 -12.67 -5.61 -12.75
C GLY A 307 -13.17 -6.10 -14.11
N PHE A 308 -12.48 -5.74 -15.19
CA PHE A 308 -12.81 -6.21 -16.53
C PHE A 308 -12.77 -7.74 -16.64
N ILE A 309 -11.73 -8.36 -16.09
CA ILE A 309 -11.57 -9.82 -16.06
C ILE A 309 -12.77 -10.47 -15.36
N SER A 310 -13.13 -9.98 -14.17
CA SER A 310 -14.26 -10.52 -13.41
C SER A 310 -15.58 -10.35 -14.16
N ASP A 311 -15.87 -9.12 -14.62
CA ASP A 311 -17.20 -8.78 -15.12
C ASP A 311 -17.45 -9.32 -16.54
N LYS A 312 -16.45 -9.23 -17.42
CA LYS A 312 -16.58 -9.62 -18.83
C LYS A 312 -16.28 -11.08 -19.12
N LEU A 313 -15.24 -11.65 -18.46
CA LEU A 313 -14.81 -13.02 -18.74
C LEU A 313 -15.50 -14.04 -17.83
N PHE A 314 -15.84 -13.65 -16.59
CA PHE A 314 -16.37 -14.59 -15.58
C PHE A 314 -17.77 -14.20 -15.05
N GLY A 315 -18.48 -13.28 -15.74
CA GLY A 315 -19.88 -12.92 -15.42
C GLY A 315 -20.04 -12.39 -13.98
N GLY A 316 -19.08 -11.61 -13.49
CA GLY A 316 -19.07 -11.04 -12.12
C GLY A 316 -18.65 -12.04 -11.03
N ARG A 317 -18.29 -13.28 -11.37
CA ARG A 317 -17.75 -14.25 -10.41
C ARG A 317 -16.30 -13.91 -10.10
N ARG A 318 -15.98 -13.66 -8.82
CA ARG A 318 -14.64 -13.25 -8.39
C ARG A 318 -13.78 -14.40 -7.90
N ASN A 319 -14.39 -15.50 -7.49
CA ASN A 319 -13.72 -16.71 -7.02
C ASN A 319 -12.88 -17.41 -8.10
N VAL A 320 -13.41 -17.50 -9.35
CA VAL A 320 -12.68 -18.15 -10.45
C VAL A 320 -11.38 -17.42 -10.81
N PRO A 321 -11.40 -16.09 -11.12
CA PRO A 321 -10.15 -15.37 -11.36
C PRO A 321 -9.25 -15.33 -10.12
N ALA A 322 -9.78 -15.27 -8.89
CA ALA A 322 -8.96 -15.36 -7.69
C ALA A 322 -8.18 -16.68 -7.61
N LEU A 323 -8.80 -17.79 -7.98
CA LEU A 323 -8.12 -19.09 -8.06
C LEU A 323 -7.04 -19.11 -9.16
N ILE A 324 -7.37 -18.68 -10.37
CA ILE A 324 -6.42 -18.69 -11.51
C ILE A 324 -5.19 -17.85 -11.18
N PHE A 325 -5.39 -16.61 -10.73
CA PHE A 325 -4.30 -15.72 -10.39
C PHE A 325 -3.59 -16.12 -9.09
N GLY A 326 -4.29 -16.80 -8.16
CA GLY A 326 -3.67 -17.42 -6.99
C GLY A 326 -2.70 -18.53 -7.37
N LEU A 327 -3.10 -19.44 -8.26
CA LEU A 327 -2.21 -20.48 -8.78
C LEU A 327 -1.06 -19.90 -9.60
N MET A 328 -1.30 -18.84 -10.38
CA MET A 328 -0.26 -18.11 -11.10
C MET A 328 0.74 -17.48 -10.14
N ASN A 329 0.28 -16.94 -9.00
CA ASN A 329 1.16 -16.41 -7.96
C ASN A 329 2.07 -17.49 -7.36
N VAL A 330 1.52 -18.67 -7.06
CA VAL A 330 2.31 -19.82 -6.56
C VAL A 330 3.34 -20.23 -7.62
N ALA A 331 2.92 -20.39 -8.87
CA ALA A 331 3.84 -20.76 -9.96
C ALA A 331 4.95 -19.73 -10.16
N ALA A 332 4.63 -18.43 -10.08
CA ALA A 332 5.60 -17.36 -10.17
C ALA A 332 6.65 -17.41 -9.04
N LEU A 333 6.21 -17.66 -7.79
CA LEU A 333 7.13 -17.84 -6.66
C LEU A 333 7.99 -19.09 -6.80
N CYS A 334 7.42 -20.22 -7.24
CA CYS A 334 8.20 -21.42 -7.51
C CYS A 334 9.27 -21.15 -8.59
N LEU A 335 8.91 -20.43 -9.65
CA LEU A 335 9.85 -20.07 -10.72
C LEU A 335 10.97 -19.14 -10.19
N PHE A 336 10.62 -18.18 -9.34
CA PHE A 336 11.56 -17.21 -8.77
C PHE A 336 12.52 -17.83 -7.75
N LEU A 337 12.00 -18.72 -6.86
CA LEU A 337 12.73 -19.19 -5.69
C LEU A 337 13.38 -20.56 -5.87
N LEU A 338 12.84 -21.44 -6.73
CA LEU A 338 13.32 -22.81 -6.88
C LEU A 338 14.21 -23.02 -8.10
N VAL A 339 14.33 -22.02 -8.99
CA VAL A 339 15.27 -22.08 -10.12
C VAL A 339 16.59 -21.43 -9.70
N PRO A 340 17.65 -22.20 -9.49
CA PRO A 340 18.89 -21.72 -8.87
C PRO A 340 19.77 -20.88 -9.82
N ASP A 341 19.53 -20.97 -11.11
CA ASP A 341 20.42 -20.32 -12.09
C ASP A 341 20.14 -18.83 -12.24
N THR A 342 21.24 -18.06 -12.43
CA THR A 342 21.25 -16.61 -12.71
C THR A 342 20.73 -16.28 -14.12
N HIS A 343 19.65 -16.91 -14.54
CA HIS A 343 19.04 -16.61 -15.83
C HIS A 343 18.06 -15.45 -15.66
N THR A 344 18.53 -14.26 -15.89
CA THR A 344 17.76 -13.00 -15.75
C THR A 344 16.35 -13.07 -16.39
N TRP A 345 16.22 -13.77 -17.54
CA TRP A 345 14.91 -13.91 -18.19
C TRP A 345 13.92 -14.73 -17.36
N VAL A 346 14.39 -15.68 -16.52
CA VAL A 346 13.54 -16.47 -15.61
C VAL A 346 13.00 -15.57 -14.50
N ASP A 347 13.87 -14.79 -13.87
CA ASP A 347 13.50 -13.87 -12.82
C ASP A 347 12.57 -12.77 -13.32
N VAL A 348 12.83 -12.22 -14.50
CA VAL A 348 11.94 -11.25 -15.17
C VAL A 348 10.56 -11.88 -15.45
N THR A 349 10.51 -13.09 -15.98
CA THR A 349 9.25 -13.80 -16.24
C THR A 349 8.49 -14.06 -14.95
N ALA A 350 9.18 -14.52 -13.91
CA ALA A 350 8.60 -14.70 -12.59
C ALA A 350 8.00 -13.39 -12.05
N MET A 351 8.69 -12.26 -12.17
CA MET A 351 8.20 -10.96 -11.71
C MET A 351 7.02 -10.44 -12.54
N ILE A 352 6.95 -10.72 -13.84
CA ILE A 352 5.79 -10.41 -14.68
C ILE A 352 4.54 -11.18 -14.19
N LEU A 353 4.68 -12.48 -14.00
CA LEU A 353 3.59 -13.34 -13.53
C LEU A 353 3.17 -12.96 -12.10
N PHE A 354 4.15 -12.77 -11.22
CA PHE A 354 3.93 -12.38 -9.84
C PHE A 354 3.20 -11.04 -9.72
N GLY A 355 3.72 -10.00 -10.37
CA GLY A 355 3.12 -8.66 -10.32
C GLY A 355 1.69 -8.64 -10.84
N THR A 356 1.45 -9.27 -12.01
CA THR A 356 0.11 -9.37 -12.58
C THR A 356 -0.85 -10.11 -11.64
N SER A 357 -0.42 -11.24 -11.06
CA SER A 357 -1.25 -12.01 -10.14
C SER A 357 -1.56 -11.25 -8.85
N ILE A 358 -0.55 -10.64 -8.24
CA ILE A 358 -0.74 -9.83 -7.02
C ILE A 358 -1.66 -8.65 -7.26
N GLY A 359 -1.54 -7.97 -8.42
CA GLY A 359 -2.43 -6.87 -8.79
C GLY A 359 -3.91 -7.28 -8.80
N VAL A 360 -4.22 -8.44 -9.36
CA VAL A 360 -5.58 -8.99 -9.38
C VAL A 360 -6.02 -9.44 -7.98
N LEU A 361 -5.17 -10.18 -7.26
CA LEU A 361 -5.48 -10.72 -5.93
C LEU A 361 -5.73 -9.62 -4.89
N LEU A 362 -4.99 -8.50 -4.96
CA LEU A 362 -5.22 -7.33 -4.12
C LEU A 362 -6.64 -6.77 -4.27
N CYS A 363 -7.16 -6.72 -5.49
CA CYS A 363 -8.52 -6.26 -5.73
C CYS A 363 -9.56 -7.25 -5.20
N PHE A 364 -9.34 -8.54 -5.38
CA PHE A 364 -10.34 -9.56 -4.99
C PHE A 364 -10.24 -9.92 -3.52
N LEU A 365 -9.13 -10.50 -3.06
CA LEU A 365 -8.95 -10.94 -1.69
C LEU A 365 -8.82 -9.75 -0.71
N GLY A 366 -8.19 -8.65 -1.14
CA GLY A 366 -8.03 -7.45 -0.33
C GLY A 366 -9.28 -6.56 -0.25
N GLY A 367 -10.29 -6.77 -1.10
CA GLY A 367 -11.43 -5.86 -1.16
C GLY A 367 -12.74 -6.44 -1.65
N LEU A 368 -12.85 -6.70 -2.94
CA LEU A 368 -14.15 -6.95 -3.59
C LEU A 368 -14.89 -8.18 -3.04
N MET A 369 -14.19 -9.27 -2.73
CA MET A 369 -14.83 -10.46 -2.14
C MET A 369 -15.38 -10.18 -0.74
N ALA A 370 -14.74 -9.32 0.04
CA ALA A 370 -15.26 -8.90 1.34
C ALA A 370 -16.57 -8.12 1.22
N VAL A 371 -16.67 -7.28 0.18
CA VAL A 371 -17.90 -6.51 -0.13
C VAL A 371 -19.03 -7.44 -0.58
N ASP A 372 -18.71 -8.47 -1.37
CA ASP A 372 -19.71 -9.43 -1.89
C ASP A 372 -20.23 -10.38 -0.81
N ILE A 373 -19.44 -10.68 0.23
CA ILE A 373 -19.82 -11.55 1.34
C ILE A 373 -20.59 -10.79 2.43
N ALA A 374 -20.22 -9.53 2.69
CA ALA A 374 -20.79 -8.73 3.77
C ALA A 374 -22.15 -8.13 3.42
N PRO A 375 -23.03 -7.88 4.40
CA PRO A 375 -24.23 -7.06 4.21
C PRO A 375 -23.87 -5.67 3.67
N ARG A 376 -24.69 -5.13 2.75
CA ARG A 376 -24.43 -3.85 2.07
C ARG A 376 -24.13 -2.68 3.02
N ASN A 377 -24.81 -2.64 4.16
CA ASN A 377 -24.64 -1.63 5.20
C ASN A 377 -23.43 -1.85 6.12
N ALA A 378 -22.69 -2.97 5.97
CA ALA A 378 -21.52 -3.33 6.79
C ALA A 378 -20.25 -3.66 5.98
N SER A 379 -20.24 -3.39 4.68
CA SER A 379 -19.08 -3.64 3.79
C SER A 379 -17.80 -2.95 4.29
N GLY A 380 -17.92 -1.76 4.89
CA GLY A 380 -16.78 -1.06 5.48
C GLY A 380 -16.15 -1.79 6.65
N ALA A 381 -16.95 -2.46 7.50
CA ALA A 381 -16.45 -3.28 8.60
C ALA A 381 -15.69 -4.51 8.07
N ALA A 382 -16.22 -5.17 7.04
CA ALA A 382 -15.56 -6.31 6.40
C ALA A 382 -14.21 -5.92 5.79
N LEU A 383 -14.15 -4.81 5.04
CA LEU A 383 -12.91 -4.26 4.50
C LEU A 383 -11.90 -3.89 5.61
N GLY A 384 -12.40 -3.40 6.74
CA GLY A 384 -11.58 -3.10 7.91
C GLY A 384 -10.91 -4.35 8.49
N VAL A 385 -11.67 -5.43 8.70
CA VAL A 385 -11.16 -6.72 9.22
C VAL A 385 -10.11 -7.29 8.27
N VAL A 386 -10.43 -7.39 6.98
CA VAL A 386 -9.50 -7.90 5.96
C VAL A 386 -8.24 -7.04 5.88
N GLY A 387 -8.38 -5.71 5.88
CA GLY A 387 -7.25 -4.79 5.81
C GLY A 387 -6.31 -4.89 7.01
N VAL A 388 -6.84 -4.99 8.24
CA VAL A 388 -6.03 -5.16 9.46
C VAL A 388 -5.28 -6.49 9.42
N ALA A 389 -5.97 -7.60 9.11
CA ALA A 389 -5.35 -8.91 9.00
C ALA A 389 -4.21 -8.91 7.97
N SER A 390 -4.42 -8.27 6.82
CA SER A 390 -3.41 -8.15 5.75
C SER A 390 -2.13 -7.46 6.23
N TYR A 391 -2.24 -6.34 6.94
CA TYR A 391 -1.06 -5.63 7.44
C TYR A 391 -0.39 -6.33 8.64
N ILE A 392 -1.15 -7.07 9.46
CA ILE A 392 -0.58 -7.98 10.46
C ILE A 392 0.25 -9.06 9.76
N GLY A 393 -0.30 -9.67 8.70
CA GLY A 393 0.43 -10.63 7.88
C GLY A 393 1.73 -10.06 7.30
N ALA A 394 1.69 -8.84 6.76
CA ALA A 394 2.88 -8.15 6.24
C ALA A 394 3.94 -7.91 7.33
N GLY A 395 3.53 -7.49 8.52
CA GLY A 395 4.47 -7.29 9.65
C GLY A 395 5.08 -8.60 10.14
N LEU A 396 4.26 -9.64 10.32
CA LEU A 396 4.75 -10.95 10.72
C LEU A 396 5.72 -11.55 9.67
N GLN A 397 5.43 -11.36 8.38
CA GLN A 397 6.30 -11.79 7.29
C GLN A 397 7.69 -11.18 7.40
N ASP A 398 7.79 -9.86 7.68
CA ASP A 398 9.08 -9.17 7.72
C ASP A 398 9.96 -9.70 8.86
N VAL A 399 9.39 -9.90 10.06
CA VAL A 399 10.09 -10.51 11.20
C VAL A 399 10.50 -11.95 10.89
N MET A 400 9.56 -12.79 10.44
CA MET A 400 9.84 -14.20 10.17
C MET A 400 10.89 -14.38 9.08
N SER A 401 10.87 -13.53 8.06
CA SER A 401 11.90 -13.56 7.02
C SER A 401 13.27 -13.20 7.57
N GLY A 402 13.38 -12.15 8.37
CA GLY A 402 14.64 -11.80 9.01
C GLY A 402 15.21 -12.94 9.88
N VAL A 403 14.36 -13.51 10.75
CA VAL A 403 14.74 -14.63 11.64
C VAL A 403 15.16 -15.86 10.85
N LEU A 404 14.42 -16.23 9.79
CA LEU A 404 14.74 -17.41 8.97
C LEU A 404 16.01 -17.21 8.14
N ILE A 405 16.26 -16.02 7.63
CA ILE A 405 17.48 -15.73 6.87
C ILE A 405 18.70 -15.76 7.81
N GLU A 406 18.64 -15.06 8.94
CA GLU A 406 19.75 -15.03 9.91
C GLU A 406 20.01 -16.41 10.54
N GLY A 407 18.95 -17.13 10.91
CA GLY A 407 19.05 -18.45 11.54
C GLY A 407 19.63 -19.54 10.63
N ASN A 408 19.64 -19.35 9.31
CA ASN A 408 20.20 -20.28 8.34
C ASN A 408 21.42 -19.68 7.59
N LYS A 409 22.07 -18.70 8.21
CA LYS A 409 23.30 -18.09 7.75
C LYS A 409 24.51 -18.80 8.35
N THR A 410 25.53 -19.08 7.52
CA THR A 410 26.81 -19.62 7.95
C THR A 410 27.94 -18.73 7.42
N VAL A 411 29.04 -18.67 8.16
CA VAL A 411 30.22 -17.90 7.72
C VAL A 411 31.24 -18.86 7.14
N VAL A 412 31.52 -18.72 5.85
CA VAL A 412 32.51 -19.55 5.13
C VAL A 412 33.61 -18.64 4.59
N ASN A 413 34.86 -18.87 5.00
CA ASN A 413 36.02 -18.04 4.62
C ASN A 413 35.84 -16.52 4.88
N GLY A 414 35.10 -16.17 5.93
CA GLY A 414 34.83 -14.77 6.29
C GLY A 414 33.70 -14.09 5.50
N ALA A 415 33.00 -14.82 4.63
CA ALA A 415 31.83 -14.34 3.91
C ALA A 415 30.55 -15.02 4.42
N ASP A 416 29.45 -14.26 4.48
CA ASP A 416 28.14 -14.78 4.83
C ASP A 416 27.58 -15.62 3.67
N VAL A 417 27.23 -16.86 3.97
CA VAL A 417 26.57 -17.80 3.05
C VAL A 417 25.20 -18.14 3.62
N TYR A 418 24.16 -17.93 2.83
CA TYR A 418 22.77 -18.10 3.24
C TYR A 418 22.18 -19.41 2.68
N ASP A 419 21.41 -20.12 3.52
CA ASP A 419 20.55 -21.20 3.04
C ASP A 419 19.10 -20.68 3.03
N PHE A 420 18.59 -20.39 1.84
CA PHE A 420 17.23 -19.88 1.65
C PHE A 420 16.15 -20.96 1.61
N THR A 421 16.47 -22.24 1.83
CA THR A 421 15.51 -23.35 1.70
C THR A 421 14.27 -23.13 2.57
N TYR A 422 14.44 -22.83 3.87
CA TYR A 422 13.30 -22.69 4.78
C TYR A 422 12.44 -21.47 4.47
N ILE A 423 13.05 -20.36 4.08
CA ILE A 423 12.32 -19.14 3.77
C ILE A 423 11.59 -19.26 2.42
N ASN A 424 12.16 -19.95 1.44
CA ASN A 424 11.51 -20.25 0.16
C ASN A 424 10.21 -21.02 0.39
N TRP A 425 10.25 -22.06 1.22
CA TRP A 425 9.04 -22.81 1.59
C TRP A 425 8.05 -21.99 2.43
N PHE A 426 8.50 -21.10 3.27
CA PHE A 426 7.64 -20.18 4.01
C PHE A 426 6.88 -19.24 3.05
N TRP A 427 7.56 -18.66 2.08
CA TRP A 427 6.93 -17.74 1.12
C TRP A 427 5.99 -18.46 0.16
N ILE A 428 6.41 -19.60 -0.41
CA ILE A 428 5.57 -20.42 -1.28
C ILE A 428 4.37 -20.99 -0.49
N GLY A 429 4.62 -21.50 0.72
CA GLY A 429 3.58 -22.03 1.59
C GLY A 429 2.50 -21.00 1.93
N ALA A 430 2.89 -19.73 2.16
CA ALA A 430 1.96 -18.65 2.37
C ALA A 430 1.07 -18.41 1.13
N ALA A 431 1.64 -18.40 -0.08
CA ALA A 431 0.86 -18.26 -1.31
C ALA A 431 -0.12 -19.42 -1.49
N VAL A 432 0.30 -20.65 -1.22
CA VAL A 432 -0.56 -21.85 -1.28
C VAL A 432 -1.69 -21.76 -0.25
N LEU A 433 -1.39 -21.40 1.00
CA LEU A 433 -2.40 -21.24 2.05
C LEU A 433 -3.41 -20.14 1.71
N SER A 434 -2.98 -19.04 1.10
CA SER A 434 -3.89 -18.02 0.61
C SER A 434 -4.91 -18.59 -0.36
N VAL A 435 -4.47 -19.37 -1.35
CA VAL A 435 -5.36 -20.00 -2.34
C VAL A 435 -6.31 -20.99 -1.66
N LEU A 436 -5.80 -21.87 -0.79
CA LEU A 436 -6.61 -22.86 -0.09
C LEU A 436 -7.70 -22.22 0.78
N LEU A 437 -7.37 -21.15 1.50
CA LEU A 437 -8.34 -20.39 2.30
C LEU A 437 -9.37 -19.68 1.42
N ALA A 438 -8.97 -19.14 0.26
CA ALA A 438 -9.90 -18.55 -0.69
C ALA A 438 -10.90 -19.57 -1.23
N LEU A 439 -10.49 -20.83 -1.42
CA LEU A 439 -11.38 -21.93 -1.83
C LEU A 439 -12.44 -22.26 -0.76
N LEU A 440 -12.14 -22.11 0.53
CA LEU A 440 -13.11 -22.36 1.61
C LEU A 440 -14.27 -21.36 1.59
N VAL A 441 -14.08 -20.18 1.04
CA VAL A 441 -15.14 -19.15 0.89
C VAL A 441 -15.71 -19.09 -0.53
N TRP A 442 -15.53 -20.15 -1.33
CA TRP A 442 -15.92 -20.20 -2.75
C TRP A 442 -17.38 -19.83 -2.99
N ASN A 443 -18.30 -20.33 -2.16
CA ASN A 443 -19.74 -20.12 -2.28
C ASN A 443 -20.28 -19.09 -1.28
N ALA A 444 -19.41 -18.42 -0.53
CA ALA A 444 -19.85 -17.42 0.42
C ALA A 444 -20.30 -16.15 -0.33
N ARG A 445 -21.59 -15.90 -0.34
CA ARG A 445 -22.22 -14.71 -0.88
C ARG A 445 -23.30 -14.22 0.09
N ASN A 446 -23.60 -12.93 0.00
CA ASN A 446 -24.76 -12.38 0.70
C ASN A 446 -26.03 -12.79 -0.06
N GLU A 447 -26.94 -13.51 0.60
CA GLU A 447 -28.22 -13.96 0.04
C GLU A 447 -29.17 -12.80 -0.36
N GLU A 448 -28.90 -11.57 0.09
CA GLU A 448 -29.67 -10.37 -0.28
C GLU A 448 -29.35 -9.83 -1.69
N ILE A 449 -28.45 -10.49 -2.47
CA ILE A 449 -27.99 -10.03 -3.79
C ILE A 449 -28.72 -10.81 -4.92
N GLU A 450 -29.47 -11.86 -4.60
CA GLU A 450 -30.38 -12.53 -5.50
C GLU A 450 -31.77 -11.85 -5.46
#